data_c8bb0c988e674bf48182a6ad913e2872
#
_entry.id   c8bb0c988e674bf48182a6ad913e2872
#
_cell.length_a   1.000
_cell.length_b   1.000
_cell.length_c   1.000
_cell.angle_alpha   90.00
_cell.angle_beta   90.00
_cell.angle_gamma   90.00
#
_symmetry.space_group_name_H-M   'P 1'
#
loop_
_entity.id
_entity.type
_entity.pdbx_description
1 polymer ?
#
loop_
_entity_poly.entity_id
_entity_poly.type
_entity_poly.pdbx_seq_one_letter_code
_entity_poly.pdbx_strand_id
1 'polypeptide(L)'
;MGWTPLFLKMDKKNVLIVGTGEVGKRRAKRFINAGANVTIIGKTDDNDLIRLGASFKSVDEIDKWINWSDIVVVATSSPDLNKYISSVAGNKFINRADNPESGNVIVPSSFFIGDVQICVFTNGKSPLMAKQLRKKIQKVITDHDVMQMELQDFTRKYLKDKVNDQKKRKEYLYQILNENHINNLLMNGKIEDAKIYVETYLVKKLNITDK
;
A
#
# COMPACT_ATOMS: atom_id res chain seq x y z
N MET A 1 5.22 7.13 22.26
CA MET A 1 4.33 6.88 21.10
C MET A 1 4.49 5.44 20.70
N GLY A 2 3.38 4.67 20.65
CA GLY A 2 3.43 3.22 20.44
C GLY A 2 3.09 2.76 19.01
N TRP A 3 3.11 3.64 17.98
CA TRP A 3 2.75 3.27 16.62
C TRP A 3 3.96 2.79 15.82
N THR A 4 3.84 1.60 15.22
CA THR A 4 4.83 1.05 14.28
C THR A 4 4.18 0.90 12.90
N PRO A 5 4.80 1.42 11.82
CA PRO A 5 4.26 1.25 10.48
C PRO A 5 4.45 -0.19 9.99
N LEU A 6 3.36 -0.77 9.48
CA LEU A 6 3.33 -2.10 8.90
C LEU A 6 2.49 -2.08 7.62
N PHE A 7 2.86 -2.90 6.63
CA PHE A 7 2.03 -3.24 5.50
C PHE A 7 1.38 -4.60 5.73
N LEU A 8 0.06 -4.64 5.76
CA LEU A 8 -0.71 -5.87 5.93
C LEU A 8 -1.14 -6.41 4.57
N LYS A 9 -0.93 -7.70 4.33
CA LYS A 9 -1.51 -8.37 3.18
C LYS A 9 -3.01 -8.54 3.42
N MET A 10 -3.81 -7.86 2.60
CA MET A 10 -5.27 -7.82 2.77
C MET A 10 -6.03 -8.88 1.97
N ASP A 11 -5.34 -9.65 1.12
CA ASP A 11 -5.95 -10.71 0.34
C ASP A 11 -6.76 -11.66 1.23
N LYS A 12 -8.06 -11.83 0.92
CA LYS A 12 -9.03 -12.64 1.67
C LYS A 12 -9.27 -12.25 3.13
N LYS A 13 -8.77 -11.10 3.58
CA LYS A 13 -9.08 -10.58 4.91
C LYS A 13 -10.48 -9.97 4.95
N ASN A 14 -11.18 -10.16 6.05
CA ASN A 14 -12.53 -9.67 6.26
C ASN A 14 -12.48 -8.28 6.92
N VAL A 15 -13.04 -7.28 6.28
CA VAL A 15 -13.08 -5.91 6.78
C VAL A 15 -14.52 -5.44 6.93
N LEU A 16 -14.89 -5.10 8.15
CA LEU A 16 -16.14 -4.44 8.45
C LEU A 16 -15.94 -2.92 8.47
N ILE A 17 -16.77 -2.20 7.73
CA ILE A 17 -16.81 -0.73 7.76
C ILE A 17 -18.18 -0.29 8.26
N VAL A 18 -18.20 0.43 9.38
CA VAL A 18 -19.43 0.99 9.93
C VAL A 18 -19.45 2.49 9.68
N GLY A 19 -20.38 2.90 8.80
CA GLY A 19 -20.54 4.27 8.31
C GLY A 19 -20.26 4.44 6.83
N THR A 20 -21.18 5.13 6.14
CA THR A 20 -21.17 5.38 4.68
C THR A 20 -20.86 6.83 4.31
N GLY A 21 -20.31 7.61 5.24
CA GLY A 21 -19.78 8.94 4.95
C GLY A 21 -18.48 8.88 4.11
N GLU A 22 -17.97 10.03 3.70
CA GLU A 22 -16.75 10.17 2.88
C GLU A 22 -15.56 9.35 3.39
N VAL A 23 -15.37 9.28 4.70
CA VAL A 23 -14.28 8.52 5.33
C VAL A 23 -14.49 7.02 5.14
N GLY A 24 -15.71 6.53 5.42
CA GLY A 24 -16.07 5.13 5.27
C GLY A 24 -15.91 4.67 3.82
N LYS A 25 -16.50 5.41 2.87
CA LYS A 25 -16.40 5.12 1.43
C LYS A 25 -14.96 5.06 0.93
N ARG A 26 -14.15 6.02 1.30
CA ARG A 26 -12.73 6.05 0.92
C ARG A 26 -11.95 4.87 1.48
N ARG A 27 -12.24 4.44 2.70
CA ARG A 27 -11.62 3.27 3.32
C ARG A 27 -12.11 1.98 2.70
N ALA A 28 -13.40 1.87 2.40
CA ALA A 28 -13.96 0.74 1.68
C ALA A 28 -13.24 0.50 0.36
N LYS A 29 -13.15 1.53 -0.50
CA LYS A 29 -12.42 1.45 -1.78
C LYS A 29 -10.96 0.99 -1.59
N ARG A 30 -10.28 1.49 -0.56
CA ARG A 30 -8.90 1.10 -0.28
C ARG A 30 -8.76 -0.38 0.05
N PHE A 31 -9.61 -0.90 0.93
CA PHE A 31 -9.54 -2.31 1.35
C PHE A 31 -9.97 -3.25 0.23
N ILE A 32 -10.99 -2.89 -0.55
CA ILE A 32 -11.41 -3.65 -1.74
C ILE A 32 -10.25 -3.74 -2.75
N ASN A 33 -9.61 -2.62 -3.07
CA ASN A 33 -8.47 -2.58 -4.00
C ASN A 33 -7.25 -3.36 -3.50
N ALA A 34 -7.16 -3.60 -2.19
CA ALA A 34 -6.14 -4.43 -1.59
C ALA A 34 -6.52 -5.92 -1.51
N GLY A 35 -7.67 -6.32 -2.07
CA GLY A 35 -8.14 -7.72 -2.14
C GLY A 35 -8.89 -8.21 -0.91
N ALA A 36 -9.33 -7.31 -0.03
CA ALA A 36 -10.14 -7.68 1.14
C ALA A 36 -11.60 -7.94 0.79
N ASN A 37 -12.25 -8.81 1.57
CA ASN A 37 -13.69 -8.96 1.61
C ASN A 37 -14.27 -7.82 2.45
N VAL A 38 -15.02 -6.90 1.85
CA VAL A 38 -15.51 -5.71 2.55
C VAL A 38 -17.03 -5.79 2.76
N THR A 39 -17.43 -5.74 4.02
CA THR A 39 -18.84 -5.57 4.43
C THR A 39 -19.02 -4.17 5.01
N ILE A 40 -20.11 -3.51 4.63
CA ILE A 40 -20.42 -2.13 5.05
C ILE A 40 -21.75 -2.14 5.79
N ILE A 41 -21.76 -1.53 6.96
CA ILE A 41 -23.00 -1.22 7.70
C ILE A 41 -23.29 0.26 7.55
N GLY A 42 -24.45 0.59 6.97
CA GLY A 42 -24.91 1.94 6.71
C GLY A 42 -25.92 1.99 5.58
N LYS A 43 -26.20 3.18 5.06
CA LYS A 43 -27.12 3.36 3.93
C LYS A 43 -26.57 2.74 2.65
N THR A 44 -27.44 2.11 1.85
CA THR A 44 -27.08 1.26 0.70
C THR A 44 -26.93 1.98 -0.62
N ASP A 45 -26.86 3.31 -0.64
CA ASP A 45 -27.01 4.09 -1.88
C ASP A 45 -25.71 4.24 -2.70
N ASP A 46 -24.67 3.42 -2.41
CA ASP A 46 -23.40 3.51 -3.13
C ASP A 46 -23.22 2.34 -4.12
N ASN A 47 -23.80 2.49 -5.30
CA ASN A 47 -23.69 1.52 -6.39
C ASN A 47 -22.23 1.26 -6.83
N ASP A 48 -21.35 2.25 -6.68
CA ASP A 48 -19.94 2.07 -7.05
C ASP A 48 -19.23 1.11 -6.11
N LEU A 49 -19.51 1.18 -4.80
CA LEU A 49 -18.96 0.23 -3.83
C LEU A 49 -19.51 -1.19 -4.04
N ILE A 50 -20.79 -1.31 -4.40
CA ILE A 50 -21.39 -2.62 -4.74
C ILE A 50 -20.70 -3.21 -5.98
N ARG A 51 -20.52 -2.42 -7.03
CA ARG A 51 -19.81 -2.87 -8.26
C ARG A 51 -18.36 -3.27 -8.00
N LEU A 52 -17.72 -2.65 -7.02
CA LEU A 52 -16.38 -3.00 -6.58
C LEU A 52 -16.33 -4.25 -5.69
N GLY A 53 -17.48 -4.83 -5.32
CA GLY A 53 -17.56 -6.06 -4.55
C GLY A 53 -17.86 -5.88 -3.06
N ALA A 54 -18.26 -4.68 -2.58
CA ALA A 54 -18.70 -4.51 -1.22
C ALA A 54 -20.08 -5.12 -0.99
N SER A 55 -20.28 -5.73 0.19
CA SER A 55 -21.58 -6.16 0.68
C SER A 55 -22.15 -5.14 1.68
N PHE A 56 -23.44 -4.82 1.57
CA PHE A 56 -24.13 -3.95 2.55
C PHE A 56 -24.99 -4.77 3.47
N LYS A 57 -25.02 -4.43 4.76
CA LYS A 57 -25.75 -5.14 5.81
C LYS A 57 -26.45 -4.18 6.76
N SER A 58 -27.49 -4.68 7.45
CA SER A 58 -28.20 -3.92 8.47
C SER A 58 -27.37 -3.74 9.73
N VAL A 59 -27.61 -2.64 10.45
CA VAL A 59 -27.03 -2.38 11.76
C VAL A 59 -27.52 -3.38 12.82
N ASP A 60 -28.69 -3.96 12.65
CA ASP A 60 -29.24 -4.96 13.56
C ASP A 60 -28.42 -6.26 13.63
N GLU A 61 -27.59 -6.51 12.60
CA GLU A 61 -26.68 -7.65 12.54
C GLU A 61 -25.23 -7.28 12.93
N ILE A 62 -25.01 -6.14 13.58
CA ILE A 62 -23.66 -5.58 13.78
C ILE A 62 -22.70 -6.54 14.50
N ASP A 63 -23.17 -7.23 15.53
CA ASP A 63 -22.35 -8.17 16.33
C ASP A 63 -21.88 -9.35 15.48
N LYS A 64 -22.75 -9.88 14.63
CA LYS A 64 -22.41 -10.94 13.67
C LYS A 64 -21.27 -10.49 12.75
N TRP A 65 -21.36 -9.28 12.22
CA TRP A 65 -20.37 -8.76 11.28
C TRP A 65 -19.08 -8.32 11.96
N ILE A 66 -19.13 -7.84 13.20
CA ILE A 66 -17.95 -7.65 14.04
C ILE A 66 -17.23 -8.99 14.23
N ASN A 67 -17.97 -10.05 14.61
CA ASN A 67 -17.37 -11.37 14.82
C ASN A 67 -16.73 -11.96 13.55
N TRP A 68 -17.35 -11.75 12.39
CA TRP A 68 -16.85 -12.20 11.09
C TRP A 68 -15.56 -11.48 10.66
N SER A 69 -15.35 -10.22 11.08
CA SER A 69 -14.27 -9.38 10.58
C SER A 69 -12.91 -9.65 11.23
N ASP A 70 -11.82 -9.45 10.50
CA ASP A 70 -10.44 -9.33 11.00
C ASP A 70 -10.14 -7.89 11.43
N ILE A 71 -10.70 -6.92 10.67
CA ILE A 71 -10.51 -5.48 10.88
C ILE A 71 -11.86 -4.79 10.93
N VAL A 72 -12.05 -3.92 11.92
CA VAL A 72 -13.24 -3.07 12.05
C VAL A 72 -12.85 -1.61 11.85
N VAL A 73 -13.52 -0.95 10.92
CA VAL A 73 -13.37 0.49 10.66
C VAL A 73 -14.63 1.21 11.14
N VAL A 74 -14.47 2.04 12.16
CA VAL A 74 -15.54 2.83 12.74
C VAL A 74 -15.49 4.24 12.18
N ALA A 75 -16.48 4.60 11.37
CA ALA A 75 -16.55 5.87 10.64
C ALA A 75 -17.97 6.47 10.67
N THR A 76 -18.70 6.31 11.79
CA THR A 76 -20.02 6.87 11.98
C THR A 76 -19.97 8.20 12.73
N SER A 77 -21.05 8.97 12.65
CA SER A 77 -21.26 10.18 13.46
C SER A 77 -21.93 9.92 14.81
N SER A 78 -22.23 8.64 15.14
CA SER A 78 -22.85 8.25 16.42
C SER A 78 -21.77 7.87 17.45
N PRO A 79 -21.52 8.68 18.48
CA PRO A 79 -20.51 8.38 19.51
C PRO A 79 -20.83 7.11 20.29
N ASP A 80 -22.12 6.85 20.56
CA ASP A 80 -22.56 5.68 21.34
C ASP A 80 -22.33 4.39 20.56
N LEU A 81 -22.71 4.36 19.27
CA LEU A 81 -22.43 3.23 18.39
C LEU A 81 -20.92 2.99 18.27
N ASN A 82 -20.13 4.08 18.13
CA ASN A 82 -18.68 4.00 18.02
C ASN A 82 -18.06 3.41 19.30
N LYS A 83 -18.54 3.78 20.48
CA LYS A 83 -18.10 3.20 21.76
C LYS A 83 -18.51 1.73 21.88
N TYR A 84 -19.76 1.42 21.53
CA TYR A 84 -20.27 0.05 21.54
C TYR A 84 -19.41 -0.87 20.70
N ILE A 85 -19.16 -0.51 19.43
CA ILE A 85 -18.31 -1.31 18.53
C ILE A 85 -16.93 -1.55 19.15
N SER A 86 -16.33 -0.51 19.72
CA SER A 86 -15.00 -0.64 20.35
C SER A 86 -15.01 -1.57 21.56
N SER A 87 -16.11 -1.63 22.34
CA SER A 87 -16.23 -2.50 23.52
C SER A 87 -16.39 -3.97 23.16
N VAL A 88 -17.09 -4.27 22.04
CA VAL A 88 -17.40 -5.65 21.64
C VAL A 88 -16.41 -6.24 20.64
N ALA A 89 -15.59 -5.41 20.01
CA ALA A 89 -14.63 -5.87 19.00
C ALA A 89 -13.44 -6.68 19.58
N GLY A 90 -13.23 -6.68 20.88
CA GLY A 90 -12.22 -7.52 21.55
C GLY A 90 -10.81 -7.28 21.05
N ASN A 91 -10.12 -8.36 20.65
CA ASN A 91 -8.71 -8.32 20.19
C ASN A 91 -8.55 -8.04 18.67
N LYS A 92 -9.61 -7.59 18.00
CA LYS A 92 -9.55 -7.27 16.57
C LYS A 92 -8.78 -6.00 16.30
N PHE A 93 -8.35 -5.82 15.06
CA PHE A 93 -7.82 -4.55 14.61
C PHE A 93 -8.95 -3.52 14.44
N ILE A 94 -8.90 -2.46 15.23
CA ILE A 94 -9.95 -1.41 15.24
C ILE A 94 -9.35 -0.09 14.78
N ASN A 95 -9.89 0.44 13.70
CA ASN A 95 -9.59 1.79 13.26
C ASN A 95 -10.76 2.73 13.62
N ARG A 96 -10.56 3.62 14.58
CA ARG A 96 -11.48 4.68 14.97
C ARG A 96 -11.20 5.93 14.16
N ALA A 97 -12.14 6.31 13.27
CA ALA A 97 -11.96 7.50 12.44
C ALA A 97 -12.21 8.81 13.18
N ASP A 98 -13.11 8.75 14.17
CA ASP A 98 -13.51 9.87 15.02
C ASP A 98 -12.51 10.12 16.15
N ASN A 99 -11.97 9.06 16.74
CA ASN A 99 -11.02 9.12 17.85
C ASN A 99 -9.92 8.07 17.69
N PRO A 100 -8.83 8.38 16.97
CA PRO A 100 -7.74 7.44 16.70
C PRO A 100 -7.12 6.80 17.95
N GLU A 101 -7.10 7.50 19.08
CA GLU A 101 -6.56 6.99 20.35
C GLU A 101 -7.39 5.87 20.96
N SER A 102 -8.66 5.76 20.57
CA SER A 102 -9.57 4.67 20.99
C SER A 102 -9.51 3.47 20.07
N GLY A 103 -8.61 3.46 19.10
CA GLY A 103 -8.33 2.33 18.19
C GLY A 103 -6.94 1.77 18.42
N ASN A 104 -6.66 0.64 17.77
CA ASN A 104 -5.33 0.00 17.77
C ASN A 104 -4.72 -0.09 16.36
N VAL A 105 -5.40 0.47 15.35
CA VAL A 105 -4.91 0.57 13.96
C VAL A 105 -5.16 1.96 13.41
N ILE A 106 -4.15 2.52 12.77
CA ILE A 106 -4.27 3.76 11.99
C ILE A 106 -4.29 3.42 10.50
N VAL A 107 -5.25 3.99 9.78
CA VAL A 107 -5.26 3.98 8.31
C VAL A 107 -4.68 5.31 7.82
N PRO A 108 -3.38 5.38 7.50
CA PRO A 108 -2.71 6.62 7.14
C PRO A 108 -3.14 7.16 5.79
N SER A 109 -2.78 8.41 5.47
CA SER A 109 -2.82 8.90 4.10
C SER A 109 -1.81 8.12 3.26
N SER A 110 -2.25 7.45 2.20
CA SER A 110 -1.35 6.72 1.30
C SER A 110 -1.62 7.05 -0.16
N PHE A 111 -0.61 6.83 -0.98
CA PHE A 111 -0.68 6.99 -2.43
C PHE A 111 0.38 6.11 -3.10
N PHE A 112 0.24 5.93 -4.41
CA PHE A 112 1.18 5.20 -5.25
C PHE A 112 1.82 6.13 -6.27
N ILE A 113 3.06 5.83 -6.64
CA ILE A 113 3.77 6.36 -7.81
C ILE A 113 4.37 5.12 -8.48
N GLY A 114 3.79 4.68 -9.60
CA GLY A 114 4.03 3.33 -10.10
C GLY A 114 3.76 2.30 -8.98
N ASP A 115 4.68 1.39 -8.75
CA ASP A 115 4.61 0.37 -7.70
C ASP A 115 5.11 0.85 -6.32
N VAL A 116 5.59 2.09 -6.23
CA VAL A 116 6.04 2.66 -4.95
C VAL A 116 4.83 3.10 -4.12
N GLN A 117 4.57 2.43 -3.02
CA GLN A 117 3.54 2.82 -2.06
C GLN A 117 4.13 3.65 -0.92
N ILE A 118 3.55 4.82 -0.68
CA ILE A 118 3.98 5.75 0.36
C ILE A 118 2.83 6.03 1.32
N CYS A 119 3.14 5.98 2.62
CA CYS A 119 2.20 6.30 3.69
C CYS A 119 2.71 7.52 4.47
N VAL A 120 1.81 8.46 4.76
CA VAL A 120 2.12 9.66 5.56
C VAL A 120 1.23 9.66 6.79
N PHE A 121 1.85 9.59 7.96
CA PHE A 121 1.20 9.68 9.25
C PHE A 121 1.82 10.81 10.06
N THR A 122 1.03 11.79 10.46
CA THR A 122 1.46 12.97 11.24
C THR A 122 1.13 12.84 12.72
N ASN A 123 0.92 11.62 13.19
CA ASN A 123 0.53 11.31 14.58
C ASN A 123 -0.73 12.06 15.02
N GLY A 124 -1.72 12.18 14.10
CA GLY A 124 -2.96 12.92 14.37
C GLY A 124 -2.83 14.44 14.40
N LYS A 125 -1.61 15.00 14.42
CA LYS A 125 -1.38 16.42 14.63
C LYS A 125 -1.91 17.33 13.53
N SER A 126 -1.84 16.91 12.25
CA SER A 126 -2.30 17.77 11.16
C SER A 126 -2.63 17.00 9.89
N PRO A 127 -3.92 16.73 9.61
CA PRO A 127 -4.35 16.18 8.33
C PRO A 127 -3.97 17.07 7.14
N LEU A 128 -3.96 18.39 7.31
CA LEU A 128 -3.54 19.35 6.30
C LEU A 128 -2.07 19.18 5.94
N MET A 129 -1.20 19.05 6.94
CA MET A 129 0.23 18.82 6.71
C MET A 129 0.49 17.46 6.08
N ALA A 130 -0.25 16.42 6.44
CA ALA A 130 -0.16 15.12 5.77
C ALA A 130 -0.46 15.25 4.26
N LYS A 131 -1.48 16.04 3.89
CA LYS A 131 -1.81 16.35 2.48
C LYS A 131 -0.71 17.16 1.78
N GLN A 132 -0.13 18.14 2.46
CA GLN A 132 0.97 18.95 1.89
C GLN A 132 2.25 18.12 1.70
N LEU A 133 2.61 17.31 2.69
CA LEU A 133 3.75 16.39 2.59
C LEU A 133 3.58 15.40 1.45
N ARG A 134 2.38 14.81 1.32
CA ARG A 134 2.06 13.96 0.17
C ARG A 134 2.37 14.66 -1.15
N LYS A 135 1.86 15.89 -1.36
CA LYS A 135 2.09 16.66 -2.59
C LYS A 135 3.58 16.95 -2.84
N LYS A 136 4.36 17.21 -1.78
CA LYS A 136 5.80 17.42 -1.89
C LYS A 136 6.50 16.13 -2.33
N ILE A 137 6.20 15.00 -1.69
CA ILE A 137 6.81 13.71 -2.01
C ILE A 137 6.47 13.28 -3.45
N GLN A 138 5.21 13.49 -3.89
CA GLN A 138 4.77 13.20 -5.26
C GLN A 138 5.54 13.98 -6.34
N LYS A 139 6.15 15.12 -6.00
CA LYS A 139 6.98 15.91 -6.93
C LYS A 139 8.44 15.48 -6.95
N VAL A 140 8.90 14.79 -5.92
CA VAL A 140 10.31 14.37 -5.78
C VAL A 140 10.55 13.02 -6.46
N ILE A 141 9.59 12.11 -6.34
CA ILE A 141 9.68 10.79 -6.99
C ILE A 141 9.17 10.93 -8.43
N THR A 142 10.03 10.60 -9.37
CA THR A 142 9.82 10.78 -10.81
C THR A 142 9.61 9.44 -11.51
N ASP A 143 9.20 9.49 -12.78
CA ASP A 143 9.10 8.28 -13.63
C ASP A 143 10.46 7.59 -13.79
N HIS A 144 11.57 8.37 -13.77
CA HIS A 144 12.91 7.82 -13.77
C HIS A 144 13.16 6.92 -12.55
N ASP A 145 12.72 7.34 -11.34
CA ASP A 145 12.89 6.53 -10.13
C ASP A 145 12.08 5.23 -10.20
N VAL A 146 10.88 5.29 -10.78
CA VAL A 146 10.02 4.11 -10.99
C VAL A 146 10.68 3.14 -11.97
N MET A 147 11.16 3.64 -13.11
CA MET A 147 11.89 2.81 -14.10
C MET A 147 13.18 2.24 -13.52
N GLN A 148 13.89 3.02 -12.72
CA GLN A 148 15.10 2.55 -12.03
C GLN A 148 14.79 1.38 -11.07
N MET A 149 13.69 1.45 -10.35
CA MET A 149 13.24 0.37 -9.48
C MET A 149 12.90 -0.91 -10.28
N GLU A 150 12.19 -0.77 -11.41
CA GLU A 150 11.88 -1.88 -12.30
C GLU A 150 13.16 -2.54 -12.85
N LEU A 151 14.11 -1.72 -13.30
CA LEU A 151 15.40 -2.20 -13.79
C LEU A 151 16.21 -2.92 -12.69
N GLN A 152 16.17 -2.43 -11.46
CA GLN A 152 16.82 -3.08 -10.32
C GLN A 152 16.18 -4.45 -10.00
N ASP A 153 14.84 -4.58 -10.08
CA ASP A 153 14.17 -5.87 -9.91
C ASP A 153 14.53 -6.86 -11.02
N PHE A 154 14.53 -6.41 -12.28
CA PHE A 154 15.01 -7.17 -13.43
C PHE A 154 16.43 -7.66 -13.22
N THR A 155 17.36 -6.75 -12.89
CA THR A 155 18.77 -7.06 -12.66
C THR A 155 18.97 -8.06 -11.52
N ARG A 156 18.21 -7.90 -10.43
CA ARG A 156 18.25 -8.81 -9.27
C ARG A 156 17.83 -10.22 -9.65
N LYS A 157 16.77 -10.36 -10.44
CA LYS A 157 16.31 -11.65 -10.95
C LYS A 157 17.36 -12.29 -11.84
N TYR A 158 17.91 -11.54 -12.79
CA TYR A 158 18.97 -11.99 -13.69
C TYR A 158 20.23 -12.49 -12.93
N LEU A 159 20.68 -11.74 -11.91
CA LEU A 159 21.85 -12.09 -11.11
C LEU A 159 21.62 -13.28 -10.17
N LYS A 160 20.38 -13.53 -9.74
CA LYS A 160 20.06 -14.60 -8.78
C LYS A 160 20.48 -15.98 -9.27
N ASP A 161 20.30 -16.23 -10.56
CA ASP A 161 20.59 -17.53 -11.18
C ASP A 161 22.06 -17.65 -11.64
N LYS A 162 22.81 -16.56 -11.69
CA LYS A 162 24.18 -16.49 -12.26
C LYS A 162 25.28 -16.22 -11.23
N VAL A 163 24.93 -15.66 -10.07
CA VAL A 163 25.89 -15.25 -9.04
C VAL A 163 25.41 -15.73 -7.67
N ASN A 164 26.08 -16.72 -7.09
CA ASN A 164 25.69 -17.28 -5.78
C ASN A 164 25.98 -16.31 -4.62
N ASP A 165 27.04 -15.52 -4.72
CA ASP A 165 27.47 -14.60 -3.67
C ASP A 165 26.55 -13.38 -3.59
N GLN A 166 25.87 -13.23 -2.45
CA GLN A 166 24.95 -12.12 -2.19
C GLN A 166 25.65 -10.76 -2.17
N LYS A 167 26.89 -10.68 -1.66
CA LYS A 167 27.66 -9.43 -1.62
C LYS A 167 28.00 -8.96 -3.03
N LYS A 168 28.47 -9.87 -3.90
CA LYS A 168 28.74 -9.58 -5.30
C LYS A 168 27.48 -9.14 -6.05
N ARG A 169 26.32 -9.80 -5.83
CA ARG A 169 25.05 -9.34 -6.42
C ARG A 169 24.72 -7.90 -6.03
N LYS A 170 24.93 -7.55 -4.75
CA LYS A 170 24.71 -6.17 -4.27
C LYS A 170 25.67 -5.17 -4.96
N GLU A 171 26.93 -5.51 -5.13
CA GLU A 171 27.91 -4.67 -5.83
C GLU A 171 27.50 -4.41 -7.29
N TYR A 172 27.08 -5.44 -8.02
CA TYR A 172 26.56 -5.28 -9.37
C TYR A 172 25.32 -4.37 -9.43
N LEU A 173 24.38 -4.54 -8.51
CA LEU A 173 23.20 -3.67 -8.45
C LEU A 173 23.57 -2.19 -8.23
N TYR A 174 24.57 -1.90 -7.40
CA TYR A 174 25.09 -0.54 -7.24
C TYR A 174 25.81 -0.02 -8.50
N GLN A 175 26.56 -0.87 -9.21
CA GLN A 175 27.19 -0.48 -10.47
C GLN A 175 26.12 -0.10 -11.51
N ILE A 176 25.09 -0.91 -11.66
CA ILE A 176 23.97 -0.63 -12.56
C ILE A 176 23.22 0.66 -12.17
N LEU A 177 22.99 0.88 -10.88
CA LEU A 177 22.32 2.08 -10.38
C LEU A 177 23.06 3.37 -10.77
N ASN A 178 24.40 3.32 -10.75
CA ASN A 178 25.27 4.48 -10.99
C ASN A 178 25.80 4.55 -12.44
N GLU A 179 25.37 3.66 -13.33
CA GLU A 179 25.83 3.62 -14.72
C GLU A 179 25.21 4.77 -15.52
N ASN A 180 26.05 5.68 -16.03
CA ASN A 180 25.59 6.88 -16.72
C ASN A 180 24.78 6.57 -17.99
N HIS A 181 25.17 5.56 -18.76
CA HIS A 181 24.44 5.18 -19.97
C HIS A 181 23.03 4.69 -19.64
N ILE A 182 22.89 3.87 -18.59
CA ILE A 182 21.61 3.38 -18.10
C ILE A 182 20.74 4.56 -17.66
N ASN A 183 21.29 5.47 -16.84
CA ASN A 183 20.56 6.64 -16.38
C ASN A 183 20.03 7.49 -17.55
N ASN A 184 20.84 7.68 -18.60
CA ASN A 184 20.41 8.38 -19.82
C ASN A 184 19.30 7.65 -20.57
N LEU A 185 19.34 6.31 -20.66
CA LEU A 185 18.26 5.53 -21.27
C LEU A 185 16.95 5.69 -20.47
N LEU A 186 17.01 5.59 -19.15
CA LEU A 186 15.83 5.73 -18.29
C LEU A 186 15.25 7.17 -18.31
N MET A 187 16.09 8.20 -18.34
CA MET A 187 15.64 9.59 -18.50
C MET A 187 14.88 9.81 -19.82
N ASN A 188 15.19 9.02 -20.86
CA ASN A 188 14.49 9.06 -22.14
C ASN A 188 13.34 8.03 -22.25
N GLY A 189 12.94 7.39 -21.16
CA GLY A 189 11.83 6.42 -21.13
C GLY A 189 12.16 5.07 -21.79
N LYS A 190 13.44 4.76 -22.04
CA LYS A 190 13.90 3.58 -22.79
C LYS A 190 14.24 2.41 -21.85
N ILE A 191 13.27 1.92 -21.12
CA ILE A 191 13.48 0.85 -20.12
C ILE A 191 13.93 -0.47 -20.78
N GLU A 192 13.39 -0.82 -21.94
CA GLU A 192 13.77 -2.08 -22.62
C GLU A 192 15.20 -2.02 -23.15
N ASP A 193 15.63 -0.88 -23.71
CA ASP A 193 17.03 -0.68 -24.11
C ASP A 193 17.96 -0.78 -22.90
N ALA A 194 17.54 -0.26 -21.75
CA ALA A 194 18.29 -0.37 -20.51
C ALA A 194 18.41 -1.82 -20.01
N LYS A 195 17.35 -2.63 -20.11
CA LYS A 195 17.39 -4.06 -19.77
C LYS A 195 18.39 -4.82 -20.66
N ILE A 196 18.34 -4.60 -21.97
CA ILE A 196 19.27 -5.21 -22.95
C ILE A 196 20.73 -4.80 -22.63
N TYR A 197 20.94 -3.53 -22.33
CA TYR A 197 22.27 -3.04 -21.96
C TYR A 197 22.79 -3.71 -20.68
N VAL A 198 21.95 -3.85 -19.66
CA VAL A 198 22.30 -4.53 -18.40
C VAL A 198 22.72 -5.99 -18.65
N GLU A 199 21.99 -6.73 -19.47
CA GLU A 199 22.36 -8.12 -19.81
C GLU A 199 23.72 -8.17 -20.47
N THR A 200 23.96 -7.35 -21.50
CA THR A 200 25.24 -7.29 -22.20
C THR A 200 26.39 -6.87 -21.28
N TYR A 201 26.15 -5.90 -20.42
CA TYR A 201 27.14 -5.42 -19.45
C TYR A 201 27.51 -6.51 -18.45
N LEU A 202 26.49 -7.21 -17.89
CA LEU A 202 26.70 -8.28 -16.92
C LEU A 202 27.35 -9.52 -17.53
N VAL A 203 26.98 -9.91 -18.76
CA VAL A 203 27.63 -11.02 -19.49
C VAL A 203 29.14 -10.77 -19.61
N LYS A 204 29.55 -9.57 -20.05
CA LYS A 204 30.96 -9.18 -20.14
C LYS A 204 31.65 -9.18 -18.77
N LYS A 205 30.99 -8.63 -17.74
CA LYS A 205 31.57 -8.48 -16.39
C LYS A 205 31.72 -9.83 -15.66
N LEU A 206 30.80 -10.76 -15.87
CA LEU A 206 30.77 -12.06 -15.23
C LEU A 206 31.56 -13.13 -16.00
N ASN A 207 32.14 -12.78 -17.18
CA ASN A 207 32.76 -13.72 -18.11
C ASN A 207 31.87 -14.93 -18.42
N ILE A 208 30.54 -14.67 -18.53
CA ILE A 208 29.57 -15.70 -18.90
C ILE A 208 29.71 -15.89 -20.41
N THR A 209 30.43 -16.92 -20.82
CA THR A 209 30.35 -17.43 -22.20
C THR A 209 29.00 -18.15 -22.31
N ASP A 210 28.16 -17.72 -23.26
CA ASP A 210 26.95 -18.46 -23.63
C ASP A 210 27.35 -19.93 -23.93
N LYS A 211 26.79 -20.85 -23.15
CA LYS A 211 26.84 -22.27 -23.41
C LYS A 211 25.66 -22.68 -24.25
#